data_f231075cc0b7af7c18fa1731a2c4745b
#
_entry.id   f231075cc0b7af7c18fa1731a2c4745b
#
_cell.length_a   1.000
_cell.length_b   1.000
_cell.length_c   1.000
_cell.angle_alpha   90.00
_cell.angle_beta   90.00
_cell.angle_gamma   90.00
#
_symmetry.space_group_name_H-M   'P 1'
#
loop_
_entity.id
_entity.type
_entity.pdbx_description
1 polymer ?
#
loop_
_entity_poly.entity_id
_entity_poly.type
_entity_poly.pdbx_seq_one_letter_code
_entity_poly.pdbx_strand_id
1 'polypeptide(L)'
;MATENKNLSNYDKATIPNAKDFRFGIVVSEWNDAITEGLYSGAVDTLKDCGAVDSNILRYDVPGSFELIYGSKKMIEQNVDTVIAIGCVIQGETKHFDFVCDFVGHRCKFNLFLNSHQFGHG
;
A
#
# COMPACT_ATOMS: atom_id res chain seq x y z
N MET A 1 -11.96 7.30 11.74
CA MET A 1 -11.67 7.25 13.16
C MET A 1 -11.81 5.83 13.71
N ALA A 2 -10.88 5.44 14.53
CA ALA A 2 -10.93 4.12 15.10
C ALA A 2 -12.06 3.99 16.11
N THR A 3 -12.74 2.86 16.13
CA THR A 3 -13.78 2.57 17.08
C THR A 3 -13.15 2.11 18.40
N GLU A 4 -13.66 2.61 19.51
CA GLU A 4 -13.21 2.13 20.81
C GLU A 4 -13.43 0.62 20.90
N ASN A 5 -12.54 -0.06 21.54
CA ASN A 5 -12.57 -1.51 21.75
C ASN A 5 -12.45 -2.35 20.48
N LYS A 6 -12.07 -1.72 19.36
CA LYS A 6 -11.82 -2.46 18.12
C LYS A 6 -10.36 -2.36 17.74
N ASN A 7 -9.69 -3.51 17.69
CA ASN A 7 -8.34 -3.60 17.19
C ASN A 7 -8.40 -3.84 15.68
N LEU A 8 -7.96 -2.86 14.91
CA LEU A 8 -8.04 -2.94 13.44
C LEU A 8 -7.11 -3.99 12.84
N SER A 9 -6.14 -4.47 13.60
CA SER A 9 -5.29 -5.56 13.14
C SER A 9 -5.87 -6.95 13.43
N ASN A 10 -6.97 -7.03 14.18
CA ASN A 10 -7.68 -8.29 14.38
C ASN A 10 -8.67 -8.50 13.25
N TYR A 11 -8.67 -9.70 12.70
CA TYR A 11 -9.60 -10.08 11.64
C TYR A 11 -9.97 -11.55 11.78
N ASP A 12 -11.12 -11.92 11.23
CA ASP A 12 -11.58 -13.29 11.24
C ASP A 12 -11.06 -14.00 9.98
N LYS A 13 -10.05 -14.83 10.15
CA LYS A 13 -9.43 -15.55 9.06
C LYS A 13 -10.42 -16.40 8.27
N ALA A 14 -11.45 -16.89 8.93
CA ALA A 14 -12.43 -17.74 8.27
C ALA A 14 -13.27 -16.99 7.23
N THR A 15 -13.40 -15.65 7.38
CA THR A 15 -14.19 -14.82 6.47
C THR A 15 -13.36 -14.16 5.38
N ILE A 16 -12.03 -14.25 5.46
CA ILE A 16 -11.15 -13.61 4.49
C ILE A 16 -10.80 -14.60 3.37
N PRO A 17 -10.93 -14.18 2.10
CA PRO A 17 -10.53 -15.03 0.98
C PRO A 17 -9.06 -15.41 1.04
N ASN A 18 -8.73 -16.57 0.48
CA ASN A 18 -7.34 -17.03 0.39
C ASN A 18 -6.58 -16.16 -0.61
N ALA A 19 -5.44 -15.62 -0.19
CA ALA A 19 -4.62 -14.74 -1.02
C ALA A 19 -3.63 -15.47 -1.92
N LYS A 20 -3.64 -16.79 -1.93
CA LYS A 20 -2.63 -17.63 -2.59
C LYS A 20 -2.43 -17.29 -4.06
N ASP A 21 -3.50 -17.03 -4.78
CA ASP A 21 -3.45 -16.84 -6.24
C ASP A 21 -3.31 -15.38 -6.66
N PHE A 22 -3.18 -14.48 -5.70
CA PHE A 22 -3.09 -13.05 -5.99
C PHE A 22 -1.66 -12.54 -5.91
N ARG A 23 -1.34 -11.56 -6.73
CA ARG A 23 -0.04 -10.89 -6.74
C ARG A 23 -0.20 -9.51 -6.13
N PHE A 24 0.70 -9.20 -5.20
CA PHE A 24 0.67 -7.93 -4.45
C PHE A 24 1.92 -7.13 -4.75
N GLY A 25 1.75 -5.85 -5.00
CA GLY A 25 2.86 -4.93 -5.15
C GLY A 25 2.88 -3.96 -3.97
N ILE A 26 3.99 -3.89 -3.25
CA ILE A 26 4.13 -3.00 -2.11
C ILE A 26 5.19 -1.96 -2.44
N VAL A 27 4.80 -0.69 -2.42
CA VAL A 27 5.69 0.43 -2.67
C VAL A 27 6.00 1.08 -1.34
N VAL A 28 7.27 1.18 -0.99
CA VAL A 28 7.71 1.60 0.33
C VAL A 28 8.54 2.88 0.22
N SER A 29 8.15 3.92 0.95
CA SER A 29 8.94 5.14 1.07
C SER A 29 10.10 4.90 2.01
N GLU A 30 11.30 5.30 1.62
CA GLU A 30 12.51 5.15 2.43
C GLU A 30 12.57 6.18 3.57
N TRP A 31 11.93 7.32 3.39
CA TRP A 31 11.93 8.36 4.41
C TRP A 31 11.18 7.89 5.65
N ASN A 32 11.79 8.04 6.83
CA ASN A 32 11.31 7.50 8.10
C ASN A 32 11.20 5.98 8.05
N ASP A 33 12.28 5.34 7.67
CA ASP A 33 12.32 3.91 7.42
C ASP A 33 11.93 3.05 8.62
N ALA A 34 12.19 3.50 9.84
CA ALA A 34 11.76 2.76 11.03
C ALA A 34 10.25 2.54 11.03
N ILE A 35 9.49 3.56 10.61
CA ILE A 35 8.02 3.48 10.55
C ILE A 35 7.59 2.69 9.32
N THR A 36 8.12 3.03 8.16
CA THR A 36 7.70 2.39 6.91
C THR A 36 8.08 0.92 6.86
N GLU A 37 9.23 0.53 7.39
CA GLU A 37 9.60 -0.88 7.48
C GLU A 37 8.70 -1.65 8.44
N GLY A 38 8.27 -1.04 9.53
CA GLY A 38 7.31 -1.66 10.43
C GLY A 38 5.97 -1.90 9.76
N LEU A 39 5.49 -0.93 9.00
CA LEU A 39 4.24 -1.08 8.24
C LEU A 39 4.38 -2.15 7.16
N TYR A 40 5.52 -2.18 6.48
CA TYR A 40 5.79 -3.20 5.46
C TYR A 40 5.77 -4.61 6.07
N SER A 41 6.47 -4.79 7.19
CA SER A 41 6.48 -6.09 7.87
C SER A 41 5.08 -6.53 8.27
N GLY A 42 4.28 -5.62 8.81
CA GLY A 42 2.90 -5.91 9.17
C GLY A 42 2.07 -6.31 7.95
N ALA A 43 2.22 -5.60 6.84
CA ALA A 43 1.51 -5.93 5.61
C ALA A 43 1.89 -7.30 5.09
N VAL A 44 3.18 -7.60 5.00
CA VAL A 44 3.67 -8.89 4.52
C VAL A 44 3.20 -10.03 5.42
N ASP A 45 3.32 -9.87 6.73
CA ASP A 45 2.91 -10.90 7.68
C ASP A 45 1.42 -11.20 7.54
N THR A 46 0.60 -10.16 7.38
CA THR A 46 -0.84 -10.32 7.21
C THR A 46 -1.16 -11.04 5.90
N LEU A 47 -0.51 -10.64 4.81
CA LEU A 47 -0.73 -11.29 3.51
C LEU A 47 -0.35 -12.77 3.55
N LYS A 48 0.78 -13.10 4.17
CA LYS A 48 1.21 -14.49 4.31
C LYS A 48 0.27 -15.29 5.20
N ASP A 49 -0.21 -14.67 6.26
CA ASP A 49 -1.19 -15.28 7.15
C ASP A 49 -2.49 -15.60 6.42
N CYS A 50 -2.84 -14.81 5.42
CA CYS A 50 -4.01 -15.05 4.57
C CYS A 50 -3.73 -15.98 3.38
N GLY A 51 -2.52 -16.52 3.27
CA GLY A 51 -2.18 -17.51 2.26
C GLY A 51 -1.31 -17.01 1.12
N ALA A 52 -0.92 -15.74 1.11
CA ALA A 52 -0.09 -15.21 0.04
C ALA A 52 1.28 -15.88 0.01
N VAL A 53 1.82 -16.10 -1.18
CA VAL A 53 3.13 -16.72 -1.40
C VAL A 53 4.17 -15.62 -1.58
N ASP A 54 5.37 -15.84 -1.07
CA ASP A 54 6.46 -14.87 -1.15
C ASP A 54 6.73 -14.39 -2.57
N SER A 55 6.73 -15.30 -3.53
CA SER A 55 7.01 -14.96 -4.93
C SER A 55 5.93 -14.06 -5.55
N ASN A 56 4.78 -13.94 -4.91
CA ASN A 56 3.69 -13.08 -5.36
C ASN A 56 3.63 -11.77 -4.58
N ILE A 57 4.60 -11.48 -3.74
CA ILE A 57 4.70 -10.21 -3.01
C ILE A 57 5.91 -9.47 -3.53
N LEU A 58 5.66 -8.44 -4.33
CA LEU A 58 6.71 -7.63 -4.94
C LEU A 58 6.93 -6.36 -4.13
N ARG A 59 8.17 -5.89 -4.09
CA ARG A 59 8.50 -4.66 -3.37
C ARG A 59 9.22 -3.68 -4.29
N TYR A 60 8.91 -2.41 -4.14
CA TYR A 60 9.57 -1.32 -4.85
C TYR A 60 9.78 -0.17 -3.88
N ASP A 61 11.02 0.29 -3.74
CA ASP A 61 11.37 1.35 -2.81
C ASP A 61 11.43 2.69 -3.53
N VAL A 62 10.91 3.74 -2.88
CA VAL A 62 10.98 5.11 -3.38
C VAL A 62 11.53 6.02 -2.30
N PRO A 63 12.18 7.16 -2.66
CA PRO A 63 12.83 8.01 -1.68
C PRO A 63 11.90 8.61 -0.63
N GLY A 64 10.74 9.08 -1.03
CA GLY A 64 9.81 9.73 -0.11
C GLY A 64 8.36 9.52 -0.52
N SER A 65 7.45 10.07 0.29
CA SER A 65 6.01 9.88 0.08
C SER A 65 5.52 10.44 -1.25
N PHE A 66 6.12 11.52 -1.73
CA PHE A 66 5.72 12.12 -2.99
C PHE A 66 5.95 11.17 -4.16
N GLU A 67 7.03 10.40 -4.12
CA GLU A 67 7.40 9.46 -5.19
C GLU A 67 6.60 8.16 -5.13
N LEU A 68 5.71 8.00 -4.14
CA LEU A 68 4.77 6.87 -4.10
C LEU A 68 3.86 6.86 -5.33
N ILE A 69 3.58 8.02 -5.89
CA ILE A 69 2.77 8.14 -7.11
C ILE A 69 3.45 7.39 -8.25
N TYR A 70 4.73 7.70 -8.49
CA TYR A 70 5.50 7.06 -9.55
C TYR A 70 5.70 5.58 -9.26
N GLY A 71 6.06 5.25 -8.02
CA GLY A 71 6.28 3.86 -7.63
C GLY A 71 5.05 3.00 -7.79
N SER A 72 3.89 3.53 -7.41
CA SER A 72 2.62 2.81 -7.57
C SER A 72 2.31 2.57 -9.04
N LYS A 73 2.53 3.57 -9.89
CA LYS A 73 2.33 3.42 -11.33
C LYS A 73 3.25 2.35 -11.90
N LYS A 74 4.51 2.34 -11.50
CA LYS A 74 5.46 1.32 -11.94
C LYS A 74 5.07 -0.07 -11.47
N MET A 75 4.58 -0.18 -10.24
CA MET A 75 4.15 -1.46 -9.70
C MET A 75 2.94 -2.02 -10.43
N ILE A 76 2.01 -1.15 -10.83
CA ILE A 76 0.84 -1.56 -11.61
C ILE A 76 1.25 -2.23 -12.92
N GLU A 77 2.34 -1.77 -13.52
CA GLU A 77 2.87 -2.35 -14.75
C GLU A 77 3.47 -3.74 -14.57
N GLN A 78 3.66 -4.19 -13.33
CA GLN A 78 4.25 -5.48 -13.01
C GLN A 78 3.23 -6.62 -12.91
N ASN A 79 2.03 -6.42 -13.41
CA ASN A 79 1.02 -7.47 -13.45
C ASN A 79 0.56 -7.90 -12.05
N VAL A 80 0.39 -6.95 -11.16
CA VAL A 80 -0.10 -7.21 -9.80
C VAL A 80 -1.60 -6.99 -9.74
N ASP A 81 -2.25 -7.68 -8.80
CA ASP A 81 -3.70 -7.54 -8.59
C ASP A 81 -4.04 -6.33 -7.74
N THR A 82 -3.14 -5.96 -6.85
CA THR A 82 -3.33 -4.78 -6.01
C THR A 82 -1.99 -4.16 -5.66
N VAL A 83 -2.01 -2.86 -5.34
CA VAL A 83 -0.84 -2.13 -4.90
C VAL A 83 -1.11 -1.57 -3.51
N ILE A 84 -0.15 -1.77 -2.62
CA ILE A 84 -0.16 -1.19 -1.28
C ILE A 84 0.96 -0.16 -1.23
N ALA A 85 0.61 1.10 -1.04
CA ALA A 85 1.59 2.18 -0.96
C ALA A 85 1.79 2.55 0.50
N ILE A 86 3.03 2.52 0.96
CA ILE A 86 3.40 2.77 2.35
C ILE A 86 4.28 4.01 2.42
N GLY A 87 3.83 5.01 3.15
CA GLY A 87 4.60 6.22 3.37
C GLY A 87 4.36 6.78 4.75
N CYS A 88 5.19 7.74 5.12
CA CYS A 88 5.07 8.45 6.38
C CYS A 88 5.27 9.93 6.12
N VAL A 89 4.33 10.76 6.59
CA VAL A 89 4.43 12.20 6.51
C VAL A 89 4.24 12.77 7.90
N ILE A 90 5.19 13.58 8.34
CA ILE A 90 5.13 14.18 9.67
C ILE A 90 4.62 15.60 9.56
N GLN A 91 3.62 15.95 10.37
CA GLN A 91 3.06 17.27 10.42
C GLN A 91 4.06 18.23 11.08
N GLY A 92 4.46 19.27 10.34
CA GLY A 92 5.32 20.32 10.84
C GLY A 92 4.60 21.65 10.94
N GLU A 93 5.37 22.73 11.07
CA GLU A 93 4.83 24.09 11.17
C GLU A 93 4.37 24.63 9.83
N THR A 94 4.84 24.06 8.72
CA THR A 94 4.50 24.50 7.37
C THR A 94 3.34 23.70 6.81
N LYS A 95 2.78 24.14 5.69
CA LYS A 95 1.71 23.43 5.01
C LYS A 95 2.19 22.27 4.15
N HIS A 96 3.47 21.95 4.21
CA HIS A 96 4.04 20.85 3.42
C HIS A 96 3.33 19.53 3.68
N PHE A 97 3.03 19.23 4.95
CA PHE A 97 2.30 18.03 5.34
C PHE A 97 0.96 17.93 4.59
N ASP A 98 0.18 19.01 4.62
CA ASP A 98 -1.15 19.02 4.00
C ASP A 98 -1.07 18.83 2.49
N PHE A 99 -0.14 19.52 1.84
CA PHE A 99 0.03 19.41 0.40
C PHE A 99 0.46 18.01 -0.03
N VAL A 100 1.39 17.41 0.70
CA VAL A 100 1.85 16.05 0.37
C VAL A 100 0.72 15.04 0.56
N CYS A 101 -0.01 15.14 1.68
CA CYS A 101 -1.13 14.21 1.94
C CYS A 101 -2.20 14.32 0.88
N ASP A 102 -2.60 15.54 0.51
CA ASP A 102 -3.64 15.76 -0.49
C ASP A 102 -3.19 15.27 -1.86
N PHE A 103 -2.00 15.67 -2.29
CA PHE A 103 -1.54 15.34 -3.63
C PHE A 103 -1.30 13.85 -3.81
N VAL A 104 -0.58 13.22 -2.87
CA VAL A 104 -0.26 11.79 -2.97
C VAL A 104 -1.52 10.96 -2.84
N GLY A 105 -2.39 11.29 -1.90
CA GLY A 105 -3.64 10.56 -1.71
C GLY A 105 -4.50 10.54 -2.96
N HIS A 106 -4.68 11.70 -3.59
CA HIS A 106 -5.47 11.80 -4.82
C HIS A 106 -4.84 11.05 -5.98
N ARG A 107 -3.54 11.23 -6.18
CA ARG A 107 -2.86 10.64 -7.34
C ARG A 107 -2.77 9.14 -7.26
N CYS A 108 -2.47 8.59 -6.10
CA CYS A 108 -2.42 7.14 -5.92
C CYS A 108 -3.79 6.52 -6.15
N LYS A 109 -4.84 7.12 -5.59
CA LYS A 109 -6.21 6.66 -5.77
C LYS A 109 -6.62 6.68 -7.25
N PHE A 110 -6.27 7.75 -7.96
CA PHE A 110 -6.58 7.89 -9.39
C PHE A 110 -5.89 6.81 -10.22
N ASN A 111 -4.62 6.54 -9.95
CA ASN A 111 -3.89 5.50 -10.67
C ASN A 111 -4.50 4.13 -10.48
N LEU A 112 -4.91 3.81 -9.26
CA LEU A 112 -5.58 2.54 -8.98
C LEU A 112 -6.91 2.43 -9.71
N PHE A 113 -7.67 3.53 -9.75
CA PHE A 113 -8.95 3.56 -10.46
C PHE A 113 -8.75 3.31 -11.96
N LEU A 114 -7.78 3.95 -12.58
CA LEU A 114 -7.49 3.76 -14.01
C LEU A 114 -7.11 2.31 -14.30
N ASN A 115 -6.27 1.74 -13.45
CA ASN A 115 -5.84 0.36 -13.64
C ASN A 115 -7.01 -0.61 -13.52
N SER A 116 -7.85 -0.44 -12.51
CA SER A 116 -9.04 -1.26 -12.33
C SER A 116 -9.98 -1.18 -13.52
N HIS A 117 -10.14 0.02 -14.08
CA HIS A 117 -10.99 0.24 -15.25
C HIS A 117 -10.45 -0.49 -16.48
N GLN A 118 -9.14 -0.47 -16.69
CA GLN A 118 -8.51 -1.18 -17.80
C GLN A 118 -8.71 -2.69 -17.68
N PHE A 119 -8.54 -3.24 -16.50
CA PHE A 119 -8.72 -4.67 -16.27
C PHE A 119 -10.19 -5.10 -16.34
N GLY A 120 -11.11 -4.17 -16.03
CA GLY A 120 -12.53 -4.45 -16.09
C GLY A 120 -13.04 -4.73 -17.49
N HIS A 121 -12.27 -4.45 -18.52
CA HIS A 121 -12.62 -4.70 -19.93
C HIS A 121 -11.88 -5.89 -20.54
N GLY A 122 -10.99 -6.48 -19.76
CA GLY A 122 -10.18 -7.60 -20.23
C GLY A 122 -10.84 -8.93 -20.13
#